data_4488f9bc9c47feb168b71be6d97f54bf
#
_entry.id   4488f9bc9c47feb168b71be6d97f54bf
#
_cell.length_a   1.000
_cell.length_b   1.000
_cell.length_c   1.000
_cell.angle_alpha   90.00
_cell.angle_beta   90.00
_cell.angle_gamma   90.00
#
_symmetry.space_group_name_H-M   'P 1'
#
loop_
_entity.id
_entity.type
_entity.pdbx_description
1 polymer ?
#
loop_
_entity_poly.entity_id
_entity_poly.type
_entity_poly.pdbx_seq_one_letter_code
_entity_poly.pdbx_strand_id
1 'polypeptide(L)'
;MKTNRRIRTLGVLLCMVSMLVFSGPKTDVYAGNIAFVVLNTYEQTMNIGDEYRLCAVTSNGKKPTFSSSDSKIASVNTYGLITAKKAGTAKIIVKTRNAEARCRITVNKTTIDLNQKSVSMDNGSEFHLKAEVSTGHEVKYKSSKRSVATVDENGVITAVKPGDAVITVSADGSTATCRIKVKQPKVVLSQSKATLYRKEELQLTIHTNSRTKPKWKSNRSSVATVDAQG
;
A
#
# COMPACT_ATOMS: atom_id res chain seq x y z
N MET A 1 -1.69 11.21 -22.56
CA MET A 1 -0.45 11.27 -21.78
C MET A 1 -0.29 12.67 -21.21
N LYS A 2 -0.64 12.89 -19.96
CA LYS A 2 -0.28 14.10 -19.18
C LYS A 2 0.16 13.64 -17.81
N THR A 3 1.46 13.66 -17.59
CA THR A 3 2.16 13.40 -16.34
C THR A 3 1.85 14.53 -15.35
N ASN A 4 0.96 14.28 -14.38
CA ASN A 4 0.79 15.16 -13.23
C ASN A 4 1.93 14.93 -12.24
N ARG A 5 3.06 15.60 -12.45
CA ARG A 5 4.07 15.84 -11.43
C ARG A 5 3.44 16.75 -10.38
N ARG A 6 2.95 16.19 -9.29
CA ARG A 6 2.65 16.99 -8.09
C ARG A 6 3.98 17.49 -7.52
N ILE A 7 4.27 18.74 -7.80
CA ILE A 7 5.33 19.52 -7.15
C ILE A 7 4.96 19.57 -5.67
N ARG A 8 5.68 18.82 -4.83
CA ARG A 8 5.65 19.01 -3.39
C ARG A 8 6.27 20.37 -3.13
N THR A 9 5.44 21.39 -2.93
CA THR A 9 5.87 22.70 -2.45
C THR A 9 6.46 22.48 -1.07
N LEU A 10 7.79 22.54 -1.00
CA LEU A 10 8.55 22.62 0.24
C LEU A 10 8.22 23.96 0.87
N GLY A 11 7.23 23.97 1.76
CA GLY A 11 6.90 25.14 2.56
C GLY A 11 8.03 25.42 3.52
N VAL A 12 9.02 26.19 3.09
CA VAL A 12 9.94 26.88 4.00
C VAL A 12 9.12 27.94 4.73
N LEU A 13 8.46 27.53 5.81
CA LEU A 13 7.82 28.48 6.72
C LEU A 13 8.94 29.21 7.46
N LEU A 14 9.24 30.42 6.97
CA LEU A 14 10.10 31.39 7.63
C LEU A 14 9.51 31.65 9.01
N CYS A 15 10.17 31.20 10.09
CA CYS A 15 9.82 31.49 11.47
C CYS A 15 10.02 33.00 11.72
N MET A 16 9.06 33.83 11.30
CA MET A 16 9.01 35.22 11.75
C MET A 16 8.37 35.26 13.14
N VAL A 17 9.22 35.30 14.16
CA VAL A 17 8.82 35.76 15.48
C VAL A 17 8.71 37.29 15.40
N SER A 18 7.48 37.81 15.31
CA SER A 18 7.25 39.26 15.49
C SER A 18 7.58 39.60 16.93
N MET A 19 8.76 40.24 17.16
CA MET A 19 9.06 40.89 18.41
C MET A 19 8.11 42.08 18.58
N LEU A 20 7.13 41.95 19.47
CA LEU A 20 6.43 43.09 20.06
C LEU A 20 7.42 43.85 20.95
N VAL A 21 7.95 44.96 20.45
CA VAL A 21 8.72 45.90 21.25
C VAL A 21 7.72 46.70 22.08
N PHE A 22 7.57 46.34 23.33
CA PHE A 22 6.88 47.19 24.32
C PHE A 22 7.86 48.27 24.80
N SER A 23 7.67 49.51 24.34
CA SER A 23 8.28 50.71 24.92
C SER A 23 7.42 51.19 26.11
N GLY A 24 7.65 50.62 27.28
CA GLY A 24 7.09 51.07 28.55
C GLY A 24 8.18 51.59 29.49
N PRO A 25 7.85 52.35 30.60
CA PRO A 25 8.83 52.91 31.51
C PRO A 25 9.69 51.79 32.12
N LYS A 26 10.99 52.07 32.26
CA LYS A 26 11.97 51.16 32.89
C LYS A 26 11.61 50.98 34.38
N THR A 27 10.82 49.96 34.64
CA THR A 27 10.78 49.34 35.96
C THR A 27 11.86 48.27 35.98
N ASP A 28 12.77 48.30 36.94
CA ASP A 28 13.72 47.21 37.19
C ASP A 28 12.93 45.96 37.63
N VAL A 29 12.39 45.25 36.65
CA VAL A 29 11.85 43.93 36.89
C VAL A 29 13.06 43.04 37.05
N TYR A 30 13.31 42.53 38.25
CA TYR A 30 14.14 41.36 38.47
C TYR A 30 13.58 40.23 37.59
N ALA A 31 14.05 40.15 36.37
CA ALA A 31 13.77 39.03 35.46
C ALA A 31 14.48 37.83 36.05
N GLY A 32 13.83 37.12 36.96
CA GLY A 32 14.22 35.77 37.31
C GLY A 32 14.39 35.02 35.98
N ASN A 33 15.50 34.29 35.81
CA ASN A 33 15.84 33.55 34.60
C ASN A 33 14.73 32.53 34.29
N ILE A 34 13.62 32.99 33.68
CA ILE A 34 12.51 32.12 33.26
C ILE A 34 13.01 31.33 32.07
N ALA A 35 13.30 30.04 32.32
CA ALA A 35 13.68 29.14 31.26
C ALA A 35 12.41 28.63 30.54
N PHE A 36 12.35 28.80 29.22
CA PHE A 36 11.26 28.28 28.40
C PHE A 36 11.79 27.69 27.08
N VAL A 37 10.97 26.83 26.51
CA VAL A 37 11.09 26.27 25.14
C VAL A 37 9.75 26.48 24.47
N VAL A 38 9.71 27.17 23.33
CA VAL A 38 8.51 27.37 22.51
C VAL A 38 8.70 26.60 21.20
N LEU A 39 7.69 25.83 20.79
CA LEU A 39 7.70 25.08 19.58
C LEU A 39 6.82 25.74 18.50
N ASN A 40 7.14 25.53 17.22
CA ASN A 40 6.30 25.98 16.11
C ASN A 40 4.97 25.18 16.02
N THR A 41 4.89 23.99 16.65
CA THR A 41 3.65 23.22 16.86
C THR A 41 3.79 22.30 18.07
N TYR A 42 2.66 21.98 18.70
CA TYR A 42 2.59 21.05 19.83
C TYR A 42 1.91 19.74 19.46
N GLU A 43 1.29 19.68 18.25
CA GLU A 43 0.68 18.50 17.67
C GLU A 43 0.91 18.50 16.17
N GLN A 44 1.22 17.31 15.61
CA GLN A 44 1.38 17.10 14.17
C GLN A 44 0.89 15.72 13.79
N THR A 45 0.05 15.65 12.74
CA THR A 45 -0.38 14.40 12.12
C THR A 45 0.41 14.18 10.84
N MET A 46 0.90 12.95 10.64
CA MET A 46 1.78 12.57 9.53
C MET A 46 1.36 11.21 8.99
N ASN A 47 1.67 10.92 7.74
CA ASN A 47 1.59 9.58 7.18
C ASN A 47 2.96 8.88 7.29
N ILE A 48 2.98 7.55 7.18
CA ILE A 48 4.24 6.80 7.18
C ILE A 48 5.11 7.28 6.00
N GLY A 49 6.37 7.57 6.28
CA GLY A 49 7.35 8.12 5.32
C GLY A 49 7.40 9.65 5.27
N ASP A 50 6.44 10.36 5.88
CA ASP A 50 6.47 11.82 5.92
C ASP A 50 7.59 12.33 6.82
N GLU A 51 8.10 13.52 6.47
CA GLU A 51 9.06 14.27 7.28
C GLU A 51 8.49 15.63 7.68
N TYR A 52 8.76 16.04 8.92
CA TYR A 52 8.35 17.32 9.46
C TYR A 52 9.48 17.97 10.28
N ARG A 53 9.73 19.26 10.08
CA ARG A 53 10.72 20.00 10.86
C ARG A 53 10.05 20.69 12.06
N LEU A 54 10.36 20.20 13.24
CA LEU A 54 9.99 20.82 14.51
C LEU A 54 11.04 21.89 14.87
N CYS A 55 10.61 23.15 14.88
CA CYS A 55 11.45 24.27 15.28
C CYS A 55 11.20 24.59 16.77
N ALA A 56 12.27 24.94 17.47
CA ALA A 56 12.21 25.33 18.88
C ALA A 56 12.98 26.60 19.13
N VAL A 57 12.37 27.53 19.88
CA VAL A 57 13.01 28.73 20.40
C VAL A 57 13.21 28.56 21.89
N THR A 58 14.39 28.89 22.39
CA THR A 58 14.78 28.75 23.79
C THR A 58 15.08 30.11 24.40
N SER A 59 14.71 30.36 25.68
CA SER A 59 14.92 31.60 26.38
C SER A 59 16.38 32.07 26.48
N ASN A 60 17.32 31.12 26.40
CA ASN A 60 18.76 31.38 26.53
C ASN A 60 19.53 31.32 25.20
N GLY A 61 18.82 31.20 24.06
CA GLY A 61 19.42 31.10 22.72
C GLY A 61 20.26 29.83 22.47
N LYS A 62 20.37 28.91 23.44
CA LYS A 62 21.14 27.70 23.31
C LYS A 62 20.34 26.65 22.51
N LYS A 63 21.05 25.85 21.71
CA LYS A 63 20.47 24.77 20.95
C LYS A 63 19.85 23.73 21.88
N PRO A 64 18.55 23.38 21.72
CA PRO A 64 17.91 22.33 22.50
C PRO A 64 18.33 20.93 22.02
N THR A 65 18.10 19.92 22.85
CA THR A 65 18.16 18.51 22.48
C THR A 65 16.79 18.00 22.11
N PHE A 66 16.72 17.12 21.10
CA PHE A 66 15.50 16.47 20.65
C PHE A 66 15.57 14.98 20.95
N SER A 67 14.49 14.41 21.45
CA SER A 67 14.34 12.97 21.64
C SER A 67 12.90 12.54 21.37
N SER A 68 12.71 11.27 20.99
CA SER A 68 11.40 10.68 20.78
C SER A 68 11.08 9.70 21.91
N SER A 69 9.83 9.71 22.38
CA SER A 69 9.33 8.71 23.32
C SER A 69 9.22 7.30 22.70
N ASP A 70 9.05 7.21 21.39
CA ASP A 70 9.08 5.99 20.62
C ASP A 70 9.63 6.23 19.20
N SER A 71 10.91 5.97 19.04
CA SER A 71 11.63 6.16 17.77
C SER A 71 11.24 5.15 16.68
N LYS A 72 10.47 4.09 17.02
CA LYS A 72 9.90 3.16 16.05
C LYS A 72 8.66 3.73 15.39
N ILE A 73 7.91 4.62 16.08
CA ILE A 73 6.74 5.32 15.53
C ILE A 73 7.20 6.58 14.79
N ALA A 74 7.93 7.46 15.49
CA ALA A 74 8.48 8.68 14.91
C ALA A 74 9.87 8.96 15.48
N SER A 75 10.88 9.03 14.64
CA SER A 75 12.24 9.42 15.03
C SER A 75 12.45 10.91 14.85
N VAL A 76 13.39 11.49 15.58
CA VAL A 76 13.81 12.88 15.41
C VAL A 76 15.34 12.96 15.41
N ASN A 77 15.91 13.80 14.55
CA ASN A 77 17.34 14.05 14.53
C ASN A 77 17.71 15.27 15.39
N THR A 78 19.01 15.56 15.51
CA THR A 78 19.56 16.67 16.31
C THR A 78 19.18 18.06 15.80
N TYR A 79 18.58 18.14 14.59
CA TYR A 79 18.12 19.39 13.96
C TYR A 79 16.59 19.53 14.01
N GLY A 80 15.89 18.64 14.73
CA GLY A 80 14.44 18.66 14.85
C GLY A 80 13.68 18.12 13.62
N LEU A 81 14.35 17.44 12.67
CA LEU A 81 13.67 16.77 11.59
C LEU A 81 13.07 15.46 12.12
N ILE A 82 11.76 15.36 12.08
CA ILE A 82 10.97 14.21 12.50
C ILE A 82 10.68 13.38 11.25
N THR A 83 10.86 12.05 11.34
CA THR A 83 10.50 11.08 10.30
C THR A 83 9.47 10.10 10.85
N ALA A 84 8.30 10.00 10.23
CA ALA A 84 7.23 9.08 10.59
C ALA A 84 7.52 7.68 10.05
N LYS A 85 7.58 6.65 10.91
CA LYS A 85 8.02 5.30 10.54
C LYS A 85 6.92 4.24 10.63
N LYS A 86 6.03 4.36 11.60
CA LYS A 86 4.99 3.37 11.89
C LYS A 86 3.76 4.05 12.45
N ALA A 87 2.58 3.55 12.12
CA ALA A 87 1.31 4.04 12.66
C ALA A 87 1.29 3.98 14.20
N GLY A 88 0.81 5.05 14.82
CA GLY A 88 0.76 5.20 16.27
C GLY A 88 0.96 6.63 16.72
N THR A 89 1.24 6.82 18.01
CA THR A 89 1.49 8.14 18.60
C THR A 89 2.81 8.13 19.35
N ALA A 90 3.65 9.14 19.10
CA ALA A 90 4.88 9.39 19.82
C ALA A 90 4.92 10.84 20.29
N LYS A 91 5.70 11.13 21.36
CA LYS A 91 5.97 12.49 21.84
C LYS A 91 7.41 12.85 21.48
N ILE A 92 7.62 13.95 20.78
CA ILE A 92 8.94 14.53 20.62
C ILE A 92 9.17 15.47 21.78
N ILE A 93 10.23 15.20 22.54
CA ILE A 93 10.61 15.91 23.74
C ILE A 93 11.78 16.82 23.36
N VAL A 94 11.61 18.11 23.61
CA VAL A 94 12.60 19.15 23.32
C VAL A 94 13.06 19.73 24.64
N LYS A 95 14.35 19.57 24.96
CA LYS A 95 14.91 19.96 26.28
C LYS A 95 16.05 20.92 26.13
N THR A 96 16.08 21.83 27.10
CA THR A 96 17.26 22.60 27.53
C THR A 96 17.62 22.21 28.96
N ARG A 97 18.65 22.86 29.55
CA ARG A 97 19.05 22.56 30.94
C ARG A 97 17.90 22.70 31.94
N ASN A 98 17.03 23.74 31.76
CA ASN A 98 16.04 24.13 32.77
C ASN A 98 14.61 24.24 32.21
N ALA A 99 14.37 23.79 30.97
CA ALA A 99 13.04 23.83 30.36
C ALA A 99 12.82 22.65 29.41
N GLU A 100 11.57 22.23 29.29
CA GLU A 100 11.14 21.15 28.41
C GLU A 100 9.83 21.52 27.69
N ALA A 101 9.71 21.17 26.42
CA ALA A 101 8.46 21.22 25.68
C ALA A 101 8.25 19.87 24.96
N ARG A 102 6.99 19.54 24.65
CA ARG A 102 6.62 18.29 24.02
C ARG A 102 5.70 18.54 22.84
N CYS A 103 5.97 17.88 21.73
CA CYS A 103 5.10 17.85 20.56
C CYS A 103 4.54 16.43 20.39
N ARG A 104 3.21 16.29 20.29
CA ARG A 104 2.55 15.03 19.99
C ARG A 104 2.60 14.78 18.50
N ILE A 105 3.15 13.64 18.10
CA ILE A 105 3.13 13.16 16.70
C ILE A 105 2.16 12.02 16.61
N THR A 106 1.17 12.14 15.72
CA THR A 106 0.26 11.06 15.36
C THR A 106 0.58 10.60 13.96
N VAL A 107 0.99 9.34 13.81
CA VAL A 107 1.25 8.73 12.50
C VAL A 107 0.03 7.90 12.10
N ASN A 108 -0.60 8.27 10.99
CA ASN A 108 -1.78 7.60 10.46
C ASN A 108 -1.47 6.17 10.05
N LYS A 109 -2.47 5.29 10.21
CA LYS A 109 -2.42 3.95 9.63
C LYS A 109 -2.63 4.06 8.13
N THR A 110 -1.79 3.35 7.34
CA THR A 110 -1.96 3.24 5.90
C THR A 110 -3.25 2.50 5.56
N THR A 111 -4.06 3.04 4.65
CA THR A 111 -5.22 2.37 4.06
C THR A 111 -4.90 1.87 2.66
N ILE A 112 -5.48 0.73 2.28
CA ILE A 112 -5.35 0.12 0.96
C ILE A 112 -6.76 -0.11 0.42
N ASP A 113 -7.09 0.58 -0.66
CA ASP A 113 -8.35 0.43 -1.36
C ASP A 113 -8.14 -0.37 -2.65
N LEU A 114 -8.97 -1.41 -2.82
CA LEU A 114 -8.91 -2.31 -3.98
C LEU A 114 -10.06 -2.00 -4.93
N ASN A 115 -9.78 -2.02 -6.24
CA ASN A 115 -10.82 -1.86 -7.28
C ASN A 115 -11.87 -2.98 -7.21
N GLN A 116 -11.52 -4.18 -6.67
CA GLN A 116 -12.44 -5.29 -6.45
C GLN A 116 -12.06 -6.07 -5.19
N LYS A 117 -13.05 -6.46 -4.39
CA LYS A 117 -12.89 -7.29 -3.18
C LYS A 117 -13.17 -8.78 -3.46
N SER A 118 -13.81 -9.07 -4.58
CA SER A 118 -14.10 -10.44 -5.03
C SER A 118 -14.23 -10.48 -6.55
N VAL A 119 -13.60 -11.47 -7.18
CA VAL A 119 -13.61 -11.67 -8.63
C VAL A 119 -13.89 -13.13 -8.95
N SER A 120 -14.83 -13.37 -9.88
CA SER A 120 -15.09 -14.71 -10.44
C SER A 120 -14.48 -14.77 -11.83
N MET A 121 -13.58 -15.73 -12.06
CA MET A 121 -12.76 -15.83 -13.27
C MET A 121 -12.97 -17.17 -13.95
N ASP A 122 -12.88 -17.18 -15.27
CA ASP A 122 -12.80 -18.42 -16.03
C ASP A 122 -11.35 -18.94 -16.07
N ASN A 123 -11.18 -20.26 -16.17
CA ASN A 123 -9.86 -20.88 -16.18
C ASN A 123 -8.99 -20.31 -17.34
N GLY A 124 -7.76 -19.91 -17.05
CA GLY A 124 -6.83 -19.29 -18.00
C GLY A 124 -7.10 -17.81 -18.30
N SER A 125 -8.07 -17.15 -17.61
CA SER A 125 -8.29 -15.72 -17.75
C SER A 125 -7.39 -14.90 -16.83
N GLU A 126 -7.24 -13.61 -17.13
CA GLU A 126 -6.49 -12.65 -16.35
C GLU A 126 -7.38 -11.53 -15.84
N PHE A 127 -7.02 -10.96 -14.70
CA PHE A 127 -7.66 -9.79 -14.08
C PHE A 127 -6.61 -8.90 -13.42
N HIS A 128 -6.70 -7.59 -13.66
CA HIS A 128 -5.81 -6.62 -13.03
C HIS A 128 -6.43 -6.08 -11.74
N LEU A 129 -5.91 -6.53 -10.60
CA LEU A 129 -6.25 -6.01 -9.27
C LEU A 129 -5.44 -4.74 -9.00
N LYS A 130 -6.12 -3.60 -9.03
CA LYS A 130 -5.51 -2.30 -8.69
C LYS A 130 -5.68 -2.03 -7.21
N ALA A 131 -4.60 -1.54 -6.59
CA ALA A 131 -4.58 -1.12 -5.20
C ALA A 131 -4.17 0.36 -5.10
N GLU A 132 -4.97 1.16 -4.41
CA GLU A 132 -4.65 2.54 -4.07
C GLU A 132 -4.25 2.60 -2.59
N VAL A 133 -3.06 3.14 -2.33
CA VAL A 133 -2.48 3.22 -0.99
C VAL A 133 -2.45 4.68 -0.54
N SER A 134 -2.95 4.98 0.65
CA SER A 134 -3.03 6.36 1.18
C SER A 134 -1.68 7.07 1.29
N THR A 135 -0.58 6.32 1.40
CA THR A 135 0.80 6.84 1.43
C THR A 135 1.43 6.96 0.03
N GLY A 136 0.85 6.32 -0.98
CA GLY A 136 1.42 6.21 -2.33
C GLY A 136 2.65 5.29 -2.41
N HIS A 137 2.93 4.52 -1.35
CA HIS A 137 4.02 3.55 -1.35
C HIS A 137 3.67 2.30 -2.17
N GLU A 138 4.70 1.57 -2.59
CA GLU A 138 4.55 0.33 -3.35
C GLU A 138 3.83 -0.75 -2.54
N VAL A 139 3.03 -1.56 -3.25
CA VAL A 139 2.32 -2.70 -2.69
C VAL A 139 3.00 -4.02 -3.03
N LYS A 140 2.80 -5.00 -2.17
CA LYS A 140 3.21 -6.39 -2.40
C LYS A 140 1.97 -7.25 -2.51
N TYR A 141 1.91 -8.07 -3.56
CA TYR A 141 0.83 -9.02 -3.82
C TYR A 141 1.24 -10.44 -3.45
N LYS A 142 0.33 -11.20 -2.85
CA LYS A 142 0.55 -12.61 -2.50
C LYS A 142 -0.73 -13.41 -2.67
N SER A 143 -0.64 -14.55 -3.39
CA SER A 143 -1.73 -15.52 -3.48
C SER A 143 -1.64 -16.54 -2.34
N SER A 144 -2.77 -16.83 -1.70
CA SER A 144 -2.88 -17.91 -0.71
C SER A 144 -2.79 -19.31 -1.34
N LYS A 145 -3.09 -19.42 -2.65
CA LYS A 145 -3.12 -20.73 -3.34
C LYS A 145 -2.73 -20.56 -4.82
N ARG A 146 -1.43 -20.55 -5.08
CA ARG A 146 -0.86 -20.37 -6.42
C ARG A 146 -1.31 -21.42 -7.45
N SER A 147 -1.71 -22.60 -6.99
CA SER A 147 -2.27 -23.63 -7.86
C SER A 147 -3.66 -23.30 -8.40
N VAL A 148 -4.38 -22.35 -7.77
CA VAL A 148 -5.71 -21.88 -8.21
C VAL A 148 -5.59 -20.55 -8.96
N ALA A 149 -4.88 -19.58 -8.38
CA ALA A 149 -4.63 -18.29 -9.00
C ALA A 149 -3.25 -17.77 -8.62
N THR A 150 -2.49 -17.26 -9.57
CA THR A 150 -1.23 -16.55 -9.35
C THR A 150 -1.47 -15.05 -9.43
N VAL A 151 -0.56 -14.26 -8.86
CA VAL A 151 -0.52 -12.80 -9.01
C VAL A 151 0.93 -12.37 -9.19
N ASP A 152 1.17 -11.43 -10.08
CA ASP A 152 2.48 -10.82 -10.28
C ASP A 152 2.66 -9.52 -9.44
N GLU A 153 3.81 -8.88 -9.57
CA GLU A 153 4.15 -7.63 -8.88
C GLU A 153 3.31 -6.42 -9.34
N ASN A 154 2.74 -6.48 -10.54
CA ASN A 154 1.86 -5.45 -11.09
C ASN A 154 0.39 -5.66 -10.71
N GLY A 155 0.07 -6.73 -9.97
CA GLY A 155 -1.31 -7.05 -9.57
C GLY A 155 -2.11 -7.78 -10.66
N VAL A 156 -1.47 -8.32 -11.71
CA VAL A 156 -2.14 -9.14 -12.70
C VAL A 156 -2.36 -10.55 -12.13
N ILE A 157 -3.61 -10.91 -11.95
CA ILE A 157 -4.04 -12.22 -11.45
C ILE A 157 -4.32 -13.11 -12.63
N THR A 158 -3.69 -14.30 -12.65
CA THR A 158 -3.94 -15.35 -13.66
C THR A 158 -4.66 -16.53 -13.02
N ALA A 159 -5.81 -16.92 -13.56
CA ALA A 159 -6.59 -18.08 -13.13
C ALA A 159 -5.96 -19.38 -13.66
N VAL A 160 -5.48 -20.26 -12.76
CA VAL A 160 -4.72 -21.48 -13.12
C VAL A 160 -5.59 -22.74 -13.12
N LYS A 161 -6.35 -22.97 -12.04
CA LYS A 161 -7.23 -24.13 -11.87
C LYS A 161 -8.50 -23.73 -11.15
N PRO A 162 -9.62 -24.44 -11.38
CA PRO A 162 -10.86 -24.24 -10.62
C PRO A 162 -10.64 -24.34 -9.10
N GLY A 163 -11.31 -23.46 -8.36
CA GLY A 163 -11.22 -23.39 -6.90
C GLY A 163 -11.25 -21.96 -6.38
N ASP A 164 -10.95 -21.82 -5.11
CA ASP A 164 -10.92 -20.53 -4.42
C ASP A 164 -9.50 -20.19 -3.95
N ALA A 165 -9.13 -18.93 -4.11
CA ALA A 165 -7.89 -18.34 -3.61
C ALA A 165 -8.15 -16.94 -3.04
N VAL A 166 -7.26 -16.47 -2.19
CA VAL A 166 -7.27 -15.10 -1.66
C VAL A 166 -5.98 -14.41 -2.08
N ILE A 167 -6.11 -13.26 -2.73
CA ILE A 167 -4.98 -12.38 -3.00
C ILE A 167 -4.90 -11.38 -1.84
N THR A 168 -3.77 -11.37 -1.16
CA THR A 168 -3.43 -10.40 -0.11
C THR A 168 -2.54 -9.32 -0.71
N VAL A 169 -2.93 -8.07 -0.51
CA VAL A 169 -2.18 -6.88 -0.87
C VAL A 169 -1.67 -6.25 0.42
N SER A 170 -0.40 -5.88 0.48
CA SER A 170 0.21 -5.32 1.69
C SER A 170 1.09 -4.12 1.37
N ALA A 171 1.00 -3.08 2.22
CA ALA A 171 1.85 -1.90 2.22
C ALA A 171 1.95 -1.32 3.64
N ASP A 172 3.13 -0.88 4.07
CA ASP A 172 3.38 -0.20 5.36
C ASP A 172 2.80 -0.93 6.59
N GLY A 173 2.78 -2.27 6.55
CA GLY A 173 2.20 -3.09 7.62
C GLY A 173 0.66 -3.19 7.60
N SER A 174 -0.02 -2.55 6.65
CA SER A 174 -1.45 -2.72 6.38
C SER A 174 -1.70 -3.79 5.32
N THR A 175 -2.88 -4.40 5.34
CA THR A 175 -3.27 -5.44 4.37
C THR A 175 -4.71 -5.26 3.92
N ALA A 176 -4.95 -5.57 2.63
CA ALA A 176 -6.28 -5.74 2.06
C ALA A 176 -6.36 -7.07 1.31
N THR A 177 -7.54 -7.61 1.11
CA THR A 177 -7.71 -8.93 0.46
C THR A 177 -8.75 -8.89 -0.63
N CYS A 178 -8.49 -9.63 -1.72
CA CYS A 178 -9.44 -9.91 -2.79
C CYS A 178 -9.66 -11.42 -2.89
N ARG A 179 -10.92 -11.86 -2.89
CA ARG A 179 -11.30 -13.26 -3.07
C ARG A 179 -11.40 -13.59 -4.54
N ILE A 180 -10.73 -14.65 -4.97
CA ILE A 180 -10.76 -15.14 -6.35
C ILE A 180 -11.47 -16.47 -6.37
N LYS A 181 -12.48 -16.57 -7.23
CA LYS A 181 -13.16 -17.84 -7.54
C LYS A 181 -12.92 -18.19 -8.99
N VAL A 182 -12.14 -19.23 -9.24
CA VAL A 182 -11.95 -19.78 -10.59
C VAL A 182 -13.02 -20.83 -10.85
N LYS A 183 -13.85 -20.57 -11.88
CA LYS A 183 -14.97 -21.44 -12.23
C LYS A 183 -14.51 -22.77 -12.83
N GLN A 184 -15.31 -23.83 -12.62
CA GLN A 184 -15.16 -25.08 -13.36
C GLN A 184 -15.37 -24.80 -14.85
N PRO A 185 -14.49 -25.30 -15.73
CA PRO A 185 -14.73 -25.28 -17.16
C PRO A 185 -15.99 -26.10 -17.54
N LYS A 186 -16.81 -25.49 -18.36
CA LYS A 186 -17.89 -26.22 -19.04
C LYS A 186 -17.39 -26.58 -20.42
N VAL A 187 -17.51 -27.83 -20.80
CA VAL A 187 -17.12 -28.34 -22.10
C VAL A 187 -18.33 -28.97 -22.77
N VAL A 188 -18.66 -28.48 -23.95
CA VAL A 188 -19.75 -28.99 -24.78
C VAL A 188 -19.15 -29.38 -26.15
N LEU A 189 -19.29 -30.62 -26.53
CA LEU A 189 -18.89 -31.09 -27.86
C LEU A 189 -19.96 -30.72 -28.90
N SER A 190 -19.52 -30.48 -30.14
CA SER A 190 -20.41 -30.28 -31.29
C SER A 190 -21.34 -31.46 -31.51
N GLN A 191 -20.84 -32.66 -31.20
CA GLN A 191 -21.62 -33.90 -31.28
C GLN A 191 -21.25 -34.83 -30.11
N SER A 192 -22.24 -35.49 -29.52
CA SER A 192 -22.05 -36.45 -28.43
C SER A 192 -22.05 -37.92 -28.92
N LYS A 193 -22.54 -38.15 -30.14
CA LYS A 193 -22.58 -39.46 -30.80
C LYS A 193 -22.34 -39.26 -32.30
N ALA A 194 -21.57 -40.13 -32.89
CA ALA A 194 -21.36 -40.23 -34.33
C ALA A 194 -21.15 -41.68 -34.75
N THR A 195 -21.54 -42.02 -35.95
CA THR A 195 -21.24 -43.28 -36.60
C THR A 195 -20.38 -42.98 -37.82
N LEU A 196 -19.23 -43.62 -37.92
CA LEU A 196 -18.27 -43.41 -38.99
C LEU A 196 -18.01 -44.73 -39.72
N TYR A 197 -17.84 -44.65 -41.02
CA TYR A 197 -17.30 -45.77 -41.79
C TYR A 197 -15.77 -45.87 -41.61
N ARG A 198 -15.21 -47.01 -41.91
CA ARG A 198 -13.75 -47.17 -41.79
C ARG A 198 -13.00 -46.19 -42.68
N LYS A 199 -12.02 -45.48 -42.05
CA LYS A 199 -11.22 -44.39 -42.66
C LYS A 199 -12.01 -43.09 -42.92
N GLU A 200 -13.23 -42.98 -42.44
CA GLU A 200 -13.94 -41.70 -42.45
C GLU A 200 -13.43 -40.77 -41.32
N GLU A 201 -13.40 -39.48 -41.61
CA GLU A 201 -12.96 -38.45 -40.66
C GLU A 201 -14.15 -37.56 -40.25
N LEU A 202 -14.19 -37.18 -38.99
CA LEU A 202 -15.17 -36.27 -38.43
C LEU A 202 -14.46 -35.19 -37.59
N GLN A 203 -14.68 -33.94 -37.91
CA GLN A 203 -14.18 -32.83 -37.09
C GLN A 203 -15.10 -32.61 -35.90
N LEU A 204 -14.57 -32.80 -34.69
CA LEU A 204 -15.24 -32.43 -33.46
C LEU A 204 -14.78 -31.02 -33.02
N THR A 205 -15.73 -30.18 -32.67
CA THR A 205 -15.45 -28.88 -32.07
C THR A 205 -15.97 -28.82 -30.63
N ILE A 206 -15.38 -27.97 -29.81
CA ILE A 206 -15.83 -27.77 -28.44
C ILE A 206 -16.17 -26.30 -28.18
N HIS A 207 -17.23 -26.11 -27.40
CA HIS A 207 -17.52 -24.85 -26.74
C HIS A 207 -17.13 -24.96 -25.29
N THR A 208 -16.31 -24.02 -24.83
CA THR A 208 -15.87 -23.95 -23.42
C THR A 208 -15.70 -22.50 -22.95
N ASN A 209 -15.96 -22.24 -21.69
CA ASN A 209 -15.64 -20.98 -21.04
C ASN A 209 -14.17 -20.93 -20.55
N SER A 210 -13.40 -22.01 -20.72
CA SER A 210 -11.98 -22.02 -20.41
C SER A 210 -11.16 -21.38 -21.52
N ARG A 211 -10.14 -20.59 -21.16
CA ARG A 211 -9.15 -20.07 -22.11
C ARG A 211 -7.95 -20.99 -22.31
N THR A 212 -7.90 -22.11 -21.57
CA THR A 212 -6.86 -23.12 -21.78
C THR A 212 -7.22 -24.02 -22.96
N LYS A 213 -6.20 -24.38 -23.75
CA LYS A 213 -6.40 -25.30 -24.89
C LYS A 213 -6.90 -26.66 -24.41
N PRO A 214 -7.93 -27.25 -25.08
CA PRO A 214 -8.41 -28.56 -24.75
C PRO A 214 -7.37 -29.64 -25.08
N LYS A 215 -7.47 -30.77 -24.39
CA LYS A 215 -6.70 -31.97 -24.71
C LYS A 215 -7.65 -33.04 -25.15
N TRP A 216 -7.41 -33.56 -26.33
CA TRP A 216 -8.17 -34.66 -26.92
C TRP A 216 -7.51 -35.99 -26.61
N LYS A 217 -8.31 -37.01 -26.38
CA LYS A 217 -7.83 -38.39 -26.19
C LYS A 217 -8.93 -39.38 -26.54
N SER A 218 -8.61 -40.39 -27.35
CA SER A 218 -9.44 -41.58 -27.54
C SER A 218 -9.16 -42.57 -26.39
N ASN A 219 -10.20 -43.19 -25.84
CA ASN A 219 -10.08 -44.30 -24.90
C ASN A 219 -9.77 -45.63 -25.58
N ARG A 220 -9.97 -45.71 -26.93
CA ARG A 220 -9.71 -46.91 -27.74
C ARG A 220 -9.14 -46.49 -29.10
N SER A 221 -7.85 -46.23 -29.14
CA SER A 221 -7.14 -45.73 -30.33
C SER A 221 -7.08 -46.76 -31.50
N SER A 222 -7.31 -48.04 -31.21
CA SER A 222 -7.46 -49.07 -32.25
C SER A 222 -8.77 -48.97 -33.01
N VAL A 223 -9.79 -48.27 -32.50
CA VAL A 223 -11.09 -48.08 -33.16
C VAL A 223 -11.14 -46.70 -33.82
N ALA A 224 -10.80 -45.66 -33.10
CA ALA A 224 -10.76 -44.29 -33.60
C ALA A 224 -9.64 -43.49 -32.93
N THR A 225 -8.88 -42.76 -33.69
CA THR A 225 -7.87 -41.80 -33.21
C THR A 225 -8.44 -40.40 -33.24
N VAL A 226 -7.88 -39.52 -32.44
CA VAL A 226 -8.20 -38.07 -32.44
C VAL A 226 -6.90 -37.31 -32.40
N ASP A 227 -6.80 -36.26 -33.18
CA ASP A 227 -5.64 -35.35 -33.18
C ASP A 227 -5.79 -34.20 -32.18
N ALA A 228 -4.86 -33.23 -32.20
CA ALA A 228 -4.88 -32.10 -31.28
C ALA A 228 -5.96 -31.06 -31.62
N GLN A 229 -6.54 -31.13 -32.80
CA GLN A 229 -7.59 -30.24 -33.29
C GLN A 229 -9.00 -30.84 -33.11
N GLY A 230 -9.13 -32.13 -32.84
CA GLY A 230 -10.38 -32.85 -32.64
C GLY A 230 -10.94 -33.44 -33.91
#